data_3e05ff77b72ef093c03d610196a86598
#
_entry.id   3e05ff77b72ef093c03d610196a86598
#
_cell.length_a   1.000
_cell.length_b   1.000
_cell.length_c   1.000
_cell.angle_alpha   90.00
_cell.angle_beta   90.00
_cell.angle_gamma   90.00
#
_symmetry.space_group_name_H-M   'P 1'
#
loop_
_entity.id
_entity.type
_entity.pdbx_description
1 polymer ?
#
loop_
_entity_poly.entity_id
_entity_poly.type
_entity_poly.pdbx_seq_one_letter_code
_entity_poly.pdbx_strand_id
1 'polypeptide(L)'
;MTTRYLFTTAITIAVVSLLAACGSAKSTSAINLTAAQAKYPGYSMADFTTGQALYAANCGRCHPAFAPNSHTEAQWAKWVPKMVPMANKEAGTVAIDESGQELILKFLYAASH
;
A
#
# COMPACT_ATOMS: atom_id res chain seq x y z
N MET A 1 -42.94 -48.18 -6.16
CA MET A 1 -42.94 -46.70 -5.95
C MET A 1 -41.84 -46.19 -5.00
N THR A 2 -40.74 -46.88 -4.85
CA THR A 2 -39.72 -46.56 -3.85
C THR A 2 -38.34 -46.18 -4.46
N THR A 3 -38.25 -46.07 -5.78
CA THR A 3 -36.95 -45.84 -6.45
C THR A 3 -36.72 -44.40 -6.88
N ARG A 4 -37.66 -43.50 -6.65
CA ARG A 4 -37.60 -42.09 -7.11
C ARG A 4 -37.05 -41.11 -6.08
N TYR A 5 -36.89 -41.50 -4.83
CA TYR A 5 -36.45 -40.56 -3.75
C TYR A 5 -34.94 -40.65 -3.46
N LEU A 6 -34.20 -41.58 -4.03
CA LEU A 6 -32.77 -41.75 -3.77
C LEU A 6 -31.87 -40.85 -4.66
N PHE A 7 -32.43 -40.26 -5.73
CA PHE A 7 -31.64 -39.40 -6.63
C PHE A 7 -31.69 -37.90 -6.29
N THR A 8 -32.63 -37.47 -5.45
CA THR A 8 -32.80 -36.07 -5.11
C THR A 8 -31.99 -35.60 -3.91
N THR A 9 -31.46 -36.52 -3.09
CA THR A 9 -30.66 -36.18 -1.92
C THR A 9 -29.15 -36.08 -2.19
N ALA A 10 -28.67 -36.57 -3.35
CA ALA A 10 -27.27 -36.55 -3.71
C ALA A 10 -26.82 -35.20 -4.37
N ILE A 11 -27.75 -34.39 -4.84
CA ILE A 11 -27.42 -33.14 -5.57
C ILE A 11 -27.32 -31.93 -4.64
N THR A 12 -27.94 -31.99 -3.46
CA THR A 12 -27.94 -30.84 -2.52
C THR A 12 -26.69 -30.69 -1.68
N ILE A 13 -25.80 -31.70 -1.61
CA ILE A 13 -24.56 -31.62 -0.80
C ILE A 13 -23.38 -31.07 -1.60
N ALA A 14 -23.45 -31.04 -2.94
CA ALA A 14 -22.35 -30.61 -3.79
C ALA A 14 -22.25 -29.07 -4.00
N VAL A 15 -23.24 -28.29 -3.58
CA VAL A 15 -23.30 -26.83 -3.85
C VAL A 15 -22.77 -25.98 -2.70
N VAL A 16 -22.58 -26.55 -1.50
CA VAL A 16 -22.17 -25.76 -0.32
C VAL A 16 -20.63 -25.65 -0.17
N SER A 17 -19.84 -26.38 -0.95
CA SER A 17 -18.38 -26.41 -0.77
C SER A 17 -17.59 -25.42 -1.64
N LEU A 18 -18.23 -24.51 -2.36
CA LEU A 18 -17.53 -23.59 -3.30
C LEU A 18 -17.41 -22.14 -2.82
N LEU A 19 -17.73 -21.84 -1.56
CA LEU A 19 -17.70 -20.46 -1.03
C LEU A 19 -16.57 -20.21 -0.02
N ALA A 20 -15.60 -21.08 0.11
CA ALA A 20 -14.48 -20.92 1.07
C ALA A 20 -13.14 -20.60 0.40
N ALA A 21 -13.13 -20.04 -0.82
CA ALA A 21 -11.91 -19.62 -1.51
C ALA A 21 -11.89 -18.10 -1.76
N CYS A 22 -12.35 -17.31 -0.80
CA CYS A 22 -12.17 -15.86 -0.83
C CYS A 22 -11.14 -15.46 0.20
N GLY A 23 -9.93 -15.16 -0.32
CA GLY A 23 -9.08 -14.17 0.28
C GLY A 23 -8.14 -14.67 1.35
N SER A 24 -7.05 -15.28 0.95
CA SER A 24 -5.79 -14.88 1.58
C SER A 24 -5.56 -13.42 1.19
N ALA A 25 -6.19 -12.48 1.89
CA ALA A 25 -5.67 -11.14 1.99
C ALA A 25 -4.23 -11.35 2.48
N LYS A 26 -3.23 -11.11 1.61
CA LYS A 26 -1.86 -10.92 2.05
C LYS A 26 -1.96 -9.95 3.20
N SER A 27 -1.62 -10.41 4.39
CA SER A 27 -1.47 -9.57 5.56
C SER A 27 -0.57 -8.43 5.14
N THR A 28 -1.16 -7.29 4.80
CA THR A 28 -0.45 -6.03 4.75
C THR A 28 0.11 -5.93 6.15
N SER A 29 1.42 -6.03 6.28
CA SER A 29 2.11 -5.90 7.57
C SER A 29 1.45 -4.75 8.29
N ALA A 30 0.89 -5.00 9.49
CA ALA A 30 0.13 -4.01 10.21
C ALA A 30 1.05 -2.79 10.40
N ILE A 31 0.78 -1.73 9.65
CA ILE A 31 1.58 -0.52 9.65
C ILE A 31 1.48 0.05 11.05
N ASN A 32 2.60 0.16 11.73
CA ASN A 32 2.62 0.73 13.06
C ASN A 32 2.57 2.26 12.98
N LEU A 33 1.36 2.80 12.81
CA LEU A 33 1.16 4.25 12.84
C LEU A 33 1.57 4.90 14.16
N THR A 34 1.66 4.14 15.26
CA THR A 34 1.97 4.68 16.58
C THR A 34 3.32 5.39 16.60
N ALA A 35 4.35 4.79 16.01
CA ALA A 35 5.67 5.40 15.92
C ALA A 35 5.65 6.68 15.07
N ALA A 36 4.94 6.63 13.94
CA ALA A 36 4.80 7.78 13.06
C ALA A 36 3.99 8.91 13.69
N GLN A 37 2.93 8.60 14.44
CA GLN A 37 2.12 9.60 15.15
C GLN A 37 2.87 10.21 16.33
N ALA A 38 3.72 9.47 17.00
CA ALA A 38 4.59 10.01 18.06
C ALA A 38 5.56 11.06 17.50
N LYS A 39 6.06 10.82 16.27
CA LYS A 39 6.98 11.75 15.61
C LYS A 39 6.27 12.90 14.89
N TYR A 40 5.13 12.62 14.28
CA TYR A 40 4.33 13.56 13.48
C TYR A 40 2.91 13.63 14.08
N PRO A 41 2.67 14.49 15.08
CA PRO A 41 1.34 14.66 15.70
C PRO A 41 0.28 14.96 14.63
N GLY A 42 -0.85 14.24 14.69
CA GLY A 42 -1.92 14.36 13.70
C GLY A 42 -1.75 13.54 12.43
N TYR A 43 -0.64 12.81 12.26
CA TYR A 43 -0.46 11.91 11.13
C TYR A 43 -1.52 10.80 11.13
N SER A 44 -2.19 10.62 10.01
CA SER A 44 -3.34 9.73 9.87
C SER A 44 -3.08 8.59 8.88
N MET A 45 -3.97 7.60 8.85
CA MET A 45 -3.96 6.57 7.81
C MET A 45 -4.23 7.16 6.42
N ALA A 46 -5.00 8.24 6.31
CA ALA A 46 -5.24 8.94 5.06
C ALA A 46 -3.94 9.57 4.53
N ASP A 47 -3.14 10.20 5.40
CA ASP A 47 -1.83 10.76 5.05
C ASP A 47 -0.86 9.67 4.60
N PHE A 48 -0.84 8.54 5.32
CA PHE A 48 -0.05 7.38 4.94
C PHE A 48 -0.42 6.89 3.53
N THR A 49 -1.71 6.69 3.28
CA THR A 49 -2.20 6.19 1.98
C THR A 49 -1.89 7.17 0.85
N THR A 50 -2.03 8.47 1.11
CA THR A 50 -1.69 9.51 0.13
C THR A 50 -0.19 9.54 -0.17
N GLY A 51 0.65 9.52 0.86
CA GLY A 51 2.11 9.44 0.69
C GLY A 51 2.56 8.20 -0.06
N GLN A 52 1.97 7.05 0.27
CA GLN A 52 2.21 5.77 -0.43
C GLN A 52 1.84 5.86 -1.91
N ALA A 53 0.67 6.41 -2.23
CA ALA A 53 0.20 6.54 -3.60
C ALA A 53 1.09 7.49 -4.42
N LEU A 54 1.49 8.62 -3.85
CA LEU A 54 2.43 9.55 -4.49
C LEU A 54 3.79 8.88 -4.75
N TYR A 55 4.30 8.14 -3.77
CA TYR A 55 5.55 7.39 -3.90
C TYR A 55 5.45 6.34 -5.02
N ALA A 56 4.43 5.50 -4.99
CA ALA A 56 4.24 4.43 -5.97
C ALA A 56 4.06 4.97 -7.40
N ALA A 57 3.31 6.07 -7.57
CA ALA A 57 3.02 6.63 -8.88
C ALA A 57 4.22 7.37 -9.51
N ASN A 58 5.14 7.89 -8.71
CA ASN A 58 6.15 8.82 -9.21
C ASN A 58 7.59 8.33 -9.04
N CYS A 59 7.90 7.62 -7.95
CA CYS A 59 9.29 7.24 -7.66
C CYS A 59 9.80 6.04 -8.47
N GLY A 60 8.92 5.35 -9.18
CA GLY A 60 9.27 4.25 -10.10
C GLY A 60 9.40 4.65 -11.57
N ARG A 61 9.36 5.96 -11.91
CA ARG A 61 9.34 6.40 -13.32
C ARG A 61 10.69 6.26 -14.03
N CYS A 62 11.79 6.48 -13.34
CA CYS A 62 13.14 6.47 -13.92
C CYS A 62 13.88 5.16 -13.65
N HIS A 63 13.62 4.53 -12.52
CA HIS A 63 14.19 3.25 -12.09
C HIS A 63 13.22 2.57 -11.12
N PRO A 64 13.35 1.27 -10.82
CA PRO A 64 12.49 0.62 -9.83
C PRO A 64 12.51 1.37 -8.49
N ALA A 65 11.32 1.61 -7.92
CA ALA A 65 11.21 2.28 -6.63
C ALA A 65 11.88 1.43 -5.53
N PHE A 66 12.64 2.08 -4.68
CA PHE A 66 13.29 1.42 -3.55
C PHE A 66 12.28 1.03 -2.48
N ALA A 67 12.55 -0.07 -1.78
CA ALA A 67 11.75 -0.41 -0.59
C ALA A 67 11.93 0.66 0.50
N PRO A 68 10.88 1.02 1.26
CA PRO A 68 10.98 2.05 2.30
C PRO A 68 12.09 1.82 3.32
N ASN A 69 12.33 0.56 3.68
CA ASN A 69 13.38 0.15 4.64
C ASN A 69 14.80 0.00 4.03
N SER A 70 14.97 0.31 2.75
CA SER A 70 16.28 0.19 2.08
C SER A 70 17.23 1.33 2.43
N HIS A 71 16.73 2.42 2.99
CA HIS A 71 17.49 3.61 3.34
C HIS A 71 17.08 4.11 4.72
N THR A 72 18.01 4.76 5.41
CA THR A 72 17.74 5.43 6.68
C THR A 72 16.89 6.68 6.47
N GLU A 73 16.24 7.16 7.52
CA GLU A 73 15.49 8.40 7.48
C GLU A 73 16.33 9.58 6.98
N ALA A 74 17.58 9.71 7.45
CA ALA A 74 18.50 10.76 7.02
C ALA A 74 18.83 10.67 5.52
N GLN A 75 18.95 9.45 4.99
CA GLN A 75 19.15 9.24 3.56
C GLN A 75 17.92 9.64 2.77
N TRP A 76 16.71 9.27 3.22
CA TRP A 76 15.47 9.69 2.58
C TRP A 76 15.28 11.20 2.59
N ALA A 77 15.53 11.85 3.73
CA ALA A 77 15.48 13.32 3.85
C ALA A 77 16.45 14.03 2.90
N LYS A 78 17.59 13.39 2.58
CA LYS A 78 18.56 13.91 1.61
C LYS A 78 18.15 13.67 0.16
N TRP A 79 17.60 12.48 -0.15
CA TRP A 79 17.38 12.05 -1.53
C TRP A 79 16.02 12.47 -2.09
N VAL A 80 14.93 12.41 -1.31
CA VAL A 80 13.58 12.76 -1.78
C VAL A 80 13.51 14.16 -2.36
N PRO A 81 14.04 15.24 -1.71
CA PRO A 81 14.01 16.57 -2.28
C PRO A 81 14.79 16.73 -3.60
N LYS A 82 15.77 15.86 -3.84
CA LYS A 82 16.53 15.84 -5.09
C LYS A 82 15.81 15.10 -6.20
N MET A 83 15.07 14.05 -5.85
CA MET A 83 14.35 13.22 -6.82
C MET A 83 13.01 13.83 -7.25
N VAL A 84 12.34 14.61 -6.38
CA VAL A 84 11.05 15.22 -6.69
C VAL A 84 11.08 16.11 -7.95
N PRO A 85 12.03 17.03 -8.14
CA PRO A 85 12.11 17.80 -9.37
C PRO A 85 12.30 16.94 -10.62
N MET A 86 13.06 15.86 -10.51
CA MET A 86 13.27 14.92 -11.64
C MET A 86 11.99 14.15 -11.95
N ALA A 87 11.29 13.66 -10.93
CA ALA A 87 10.00 12.99 -11.10
C ALA A 87 8.94 13.90 -11.72
N ASN A 88 8.87 15.15 -11.28
CA ASN A 88 7.97 16.17 -11.85
C ASN A 88 8.31 16.47 -13.33
N LYS A 89 9.60 16.60 -13.64
CA LYS A 89 10.04 16.79 -15.02
C LYS A 89 9.63 15.61 -15.90
N GLU A 90 9.82 14.38 -15.42
CA GLU A 90 9.45 13.17 -16.15
C GLU A 90 7.93 13.01 -16.31
N ALA A 91 7.17 13.48 -15.32
CA ALA A 91 5.71 13.52 -15.38
C ALA A 91 5.18 14.60 -16.33
N GLY A 92 5.99 15.59 -16.70
CA GLY A 92 5.57 16.76 -17.49
C GLY A 92 4.66 17.74 -16.74
N THR A 93 4.56 17.62 -15.42
CA THR A 93 3.72 18.44 -14.55
C THR A 93 4.24 18.40 -13.11
N VAL A 94 3.75 19.27 -12.24
CA VAL A 94 3.99 19.21 -10.80
C VAL A 94 3.12 18.11 -10.21
N ALA A 95 3.57 16.85 -10.33
CA ALA A 95 2.91 15.68 -9.77
C ALA A 95 3.13 15.56 -8.25
N ILE A 96 4.21 16.11 -7.73
CA ILE A 96 4.58 16.16 -6.32
C ILE A 96 4.89 17.62 -5.99
N ASP A 97 4.02 18.24 -5.22
CA ASP A 97 4.25 19.57 -4.62
C ASP A 97 4.96 19.44 -3.26
N GLU A 98 5.15 20.54 -2.56
CA GLU A 98 5.82 20.56 -1.25
C GLU A 98 5.09 19.69 -0.21
N SER A 99 3.75 19.77 -0.17
CA SER A 99 2.92 18.95 0.72
C SER A 99 3.03 17.46 0.37
N GLY A 100 3.01 17.13 -0.91
CA GLY A 100 3.19 15.75 -1.39
C GLY A 100 4.57 15.19 -1.05
N GLN A 101 5.62 16.00 -1.16
CA GLN A 101 6.97 15.63 -0.73
C GLN A 101 7.03 15.31 0.77
N GLU A 102 6.38 16.13 1.59
CA GLU A 102 6.30 15.88 3.03
C GLU A 102 5.56 14.58 3.34
N LEU A 103 4.43 14.33 2.67
CA LEU A 103 3.66 13.08 2.83
C LEU A 103 4.47 11.85 2.41
N ILE A 104 5.27 11.93 1.34
CA ILE A 104 6.18 10.86 0.93
C ILE A 104 7.21 10.57 2.04
N LEU A 105 7.84 11.58 2.61
CA LEU A 105 8.81 11.40 3.69
C LEU A 105 8.19 10.75 4.93
N LYS A 106 7.00 11.19 5.32
CA LYS A 106 6.24 10.61 6.44
C LYS A 106 5.82 9.16 6.16
N PHE A 107 5.40 8.86 4.91
CA PHE A 107 5.12 7.49 4.49
C PHE A 107 6.35 6.61 4.60
N LEU A 108 7.49 7.04 4.06
CA LEU A 108 8.74 6.28 4.11
C LEU A 108 9.18 6.01 5.55
N TYR A 109 9.03 6.97 6.44
CA TYR A 109 9.27 6.77 7.87
C TYR A 109 8.33 5.72 8.47
N ALA A 110 7.02 5.87 8.28
CA ALA A 110 6.01 4.97 8.85
C ALA A 110 6.11 3.54 8.32
N ALA A 111 6.52 3.38 7.06
CA ALA A 111 6.66 2.07 6.42
C ALA A 111 8.00 1.37 6.76
N SER A 112 8.94 2.07 7.41
CA SER A 112 10.28 1.54 7.78
C SER A 112 10.35 1.12 9.25
N HIS A 113 9.37 1.47 10.07
CA HIS A 113 9.31 1.24 11.52
C HIS A 113 8.08 0.42 11.90
#